data_c6e6863157851f5cff32cd4142ed2aef
#
_entry.id   c6e6863157851f5cff32cd4142ed2aef
#
_cell.length_a   1.000
_cell.length_b   1.000
_cell.length_c   1.000
_cell.angle_alpha   90.00
_cell.angle_beta   90.00
_cell.angle_gamma   90.00
#
_symmetry.space_group_name_H-M   'P 1'
#
loop_
_entity.id
_entity.type
_entity.pdbx_description
1 polymer ?
#
loop_
_entity_poly.entity_id
_entity_poly.type
_entity_poly.pdbx_seq_one_letter_code
_entity_poly.pdbx_strand_id
1 'polypeptide(L)'
;MTEGAAADHPIHAAAEGGRFGRVRALLDAEPGVINRQDRMGATPLHRAVLGRSRRVASLLLDRGADLHCRYGAGRKVYTSYPPQHSEPVDIAIWGGARWVHDPAWLNGLRWLRWCLIGQFRHRGPRPNDTNMARWLISRGAPYDLTIAAALGDIAHVTQILDTDPERIQDARPNRRRPLTAAVEFGHDAIARLLLDRGADPTWPDADDSDRGAALFYASRRGNREMVEQLLAHGADPNAHVDSAGNAVFVARTPEIRALLKAHGGKLDPYDLVWLNEDDEVLNQIAADPPSAYAGCGGVYPAVVTRGKRDLLKRLLDAGVKVPPTPNGCRTYLLEHHDMLEQLLERGGLHPDYTDENGATLLHALCSRDHHGRTFSHRTECAAMLLGAGAALSPRDINGLTPLAIATRDNLPDMVEFLRARGAD
;
A
#
# COMPACT_ATOMS: atom_id res chain seq x y z
N MET A 1 -29.70 7.92 3.52
CA MET A 1 -29.44 9.04 4.48
C MET A 1 -28.04 8.77 5.06
N THR A 2 -27.04 9.41 4.49
CA THR A 2 -25.64 9.32 4.96
C THR A 2 -25.54 10.24 6.18
N GLU A 3 -25.40 9.64 7.36
CA GLU A 3 -24.98 10.38 8.55
C GLU A 3 -23.72 11.15 8.22
N GLY A 4 -23.78 12.47 8.36
CA GLY A 4 -22.66 13.38 8.13
C GLY A 4 -21.46 12.91 8.95
N ALA A 5 -20.34 12.67 8.26
CA ALA A 5 -19.08 12.29 8.88
C ALA A 5 -18.72 13.37 9.93
N ALA A 6 -18.95 13.07 11.20
CA ALA A 6 -18.58 13.96 12.29
C ALA A 6 -17.07 14.25 12.18
N ALA A 7 -16.70 15.52 12.17
CA ALA A 7 -15.31 15.94 12.14
C ALA A 7 -14.55 15.31 13.31
N ASP A 8 -13.27 14.95 13.08
CA ASP A 8 -12.43 14.38 14.12
C ASP A 8 -12.33 15.35 15.32
N HIS A 9 -12.41 14.80 16.53
CA HIS A 9 -12.30 15.64 17.72
C HIS A 9 -10.90 16.30 17.77
N PRO A 10 -10.78 17.60 18.13
CA PRO A 10 -9.51 18.34 18.11
C PRO A 10 -8.39 17.71 18.95
N ILE A 11 -8.71 16.83 19.89
CA ILE A 11 -7.72 16.14 20.74
C ILE A 11 -6.76 15.27 19.91
N HIS A 12 -7.22 14.65 18.81
CA HIS A 12 -6.37 13.81 17.96
C HIS A 12 -5.25 14.61 17.31
N ALA A 13 -5.60 15.73 16.66
CA ALA A 13 -4.60 16.62 16.05
C ALA A 13 -3.69 17.27 17.10
N ALA A 14 -4.22 17.59 18.29
CA ALA A 14 -3.43 18.13 19.38
C ALA A 14 -2.45 17.10 19.96
N ALA A 15 -2.88 15.83 20.08
CA ALA A 15 -2.05 14.72 20.56
C ALA A 15 -0.93 14.39 19.58
N GLU A 16 -1.22 14.26 18.28
CA GLU A 16 -0.24 14.01 17.25
C GLU A 16 0.78 15.16 17.12
N GLY A 17 0.33 16.40 17.23
CA GLY A 17 1.19 17.59 17.23
C GLY A 17 1.99 17.82 18.52
N GLY A 18 1.86 16.96 19.53
CA GLY A 18 2.56 17.08 20.81
C GLY A 18 2.14 18.29 21.65
N ARG A 19 0.95 18.86 21.41
CA ARG A 19 0.45 20.10 22.02
C ARG A 19 -0.09 19.84 23.44
N PHE A 20 0.81 19.58 24.39
CA PHE A 20 0.50 19.18 25.76
C PHE A 20 -0.55 20.03 26.44
N GLY A 21 -0.40 21.37 26.44
CA GLY A 21 -1.35 22.29 27.07
C GLY A 21 -2.75 22.22 26.45
N ARG A 22 -2.84 22.03 25.12
CA ARG A 22 -4.11 21.88 24.42
C ARG A 22 -4.80 20.55 24.74
N VAL A 23 -4.02 19.44 24.77
CA VAL A 23 -4.55 18.12 25.14
C VAL A 23 -5.10 18.16 26.56
N ARG A 24 -4.34 18.76 27.52
CA ARG A 24 -4.77 18.89 28.90
C ARG A 24 -6.09 19.69 29.01
N ALA A 25 -6.17 20.84 28.37
CA ALA A 25 -7.37 21.68 28.38
C ALA A 25 -8.61 20.96 27.80
N LEU A 26 -8.41 20.17 26.72
CA LEU A 26 -9.50 19.39 26.12
C LEU A 26 -9.97 18.26 27.03
N LEU A 27 -9.05 17.57 27.73
CA LEU A 27 -9.40 16.53 28.71
C LEU A 27 -10.08 17.11 29.97
N ASP A 28 -9.65 18.29 30.40
CA ASP A 28 -10.25 18.96 31.55
C ASP A 28 -11.68 19.43 31.23
N ALA A 29 -11.96 19.83 29.98
CA ALA A 29 -13.29 20.24 29.53
C ALA A 29 -14.21 19.03 29.22
N GLU A 30 -13.70 17.96 28.66
CA GLU A 30 -14.45 16.78 28.23
C GLU A 30 -13.65 15.50 28.52
N PRO A 31 -13.65 14.97 29.76
CA PRO A 31 -12.85 13.78 30.11
C PRO A 31 -13.16 12.54 29.28
N GLY A 32 -14.41 12.41 28.79
CA GLY A 32 -14.87 11.26 28.01
C GLY A 32 -14.18 11.08 26.64
N VAL A 33 -13.44 12.09 26.15
CA VAL A 33 -12.74 11.98 24.85
C VAL A 33 -11.43 11.22 24.92
N ILE A 34 -11.01 10.78 26.11
CA ILE A 34 -9.68 10.18 26.33
C ILE A 34 -9.42 8.94 25.46
N ASN A 35 -10.44 8.10 25.22
CA ASN A 35 -10.37 6.89 24.38
C ASN A 35 -11.22 7.04 23.11
N ARG A 36 -11.70 8.24 22.80
CA ARG A 36 -12.49 8.48 21.60
C ARG A 36 -11.67 8.17 20.35
N GLN A 37 -12.23 7.35 19.47
CA GLN A 37 -11.63 7.07 18.18
C GLN A 37 -11.96 8.16 17.16
N ASP A 38 -10.98 8.50 16.32
CA ASP A 38 -11.19 9.34 15.13
C ASP A 38 -11.80 8.52 13.98
N ARG A 39 -12.00 9.18 12.83
CA ARG A 39 -12.51 8.52 11.60
C ARG A 39 -11.65 7.35 11.12
N MET A 40 -10.37 7.29 11.52
CA MET A 40 -9.44 6.21 11.18
C MET A 40 -9.40 5.12 12.25
N GLY A 41 -10.13 5.27 13.36
CA GLY A 41 -10.12 4.35 14.48
C GLY A 41 -8.94 4.55 15.45
N ALA A 42 -8.19 5.66 15.33
CA ALA A 42 -7.10 5.98 16.25
C ALA A 42 -7.63 6.69 17.51
N THR A 43 -7.16 6.28 18.69
CA THR A 43 -7.37 7.04 19.92
C THR A 43 -6.37 8.19 20.05
N PRO A 44 -6.57 9.16 20.95
CA PRO A 44 -5.58 10.20 21.24
C PRO A 44 -4.20 9.62 21.61
N LEU A 45 -4.14 8.47 22.30
CA LEU A 45 -2.89 7.79 22.63
C LEU A 45 -2.16 7.26 21.37
N HIS A 46 -2.88 6.63 20.44
CA HIS A 46 -2.31 6.25 19.14
C HIS A 46 -1.69 7.46 18.41
N ARG A 47 -2.40 8.60 18.41
CA ARG A 47 -1.92 9.83 17.77
C ARG A 47 -0.71 10.44 18.47
N ALA A 48 -0.67 10.41 19.81
CA ALA A 48 0.49 10.86 20.59
C ALA A 48 1.75 9.99 20.30
N VAL A 49 1.57 8.68 20.15
CA VAL A 49 2.66 7.76 19.79
C VAL A 49 3.13 7.99 18.36
N LEU A 50 2.21 8.12 17.38
CA LEU A 50 2.55 8.51 16.01
C LEU A 50 3.31 9.84 15.95
N GLY A 51 2.88 10.82 16.75
CA GLY A 51 3.54 12.11 16.88
C GLY A 51 4.84 12.08 17.71
N ARG A 52 5.24 10.91 18.24
CA ARG A 52 6.42 10.71 19.11
C ARG A 52 6.43 11.61 20.34
N SER A 53 5.27 11.96 20.85
CA SER A 53 5.14 12.83 22.01
C SER A 53 4.97 12.03 23.30
N ARG A 54 6.10 11.58 23.88
CA ARG A 54 6.07 10.86 25.17
C ARG A 54 5.40 11.67 26.27
N ARG A 55 5.57 13.01 26.25
CA ARG A 55 4.94 13.88 27.25
C ARG A 55 3.42 13.87 27.18
N VAL A 56 2.87 13.88 25.95
CA VAL A 56 1.41 13.81 25.75
C VAL A 56 0.91 12.39 26.02
N ALA A 57 1.63 11.36 25.58
CA ALA A 57 1.31 9.96 25.87
C ALA A 57 1.28 9.69 27.39
N SER A 58 2.25 10.25 28.17
CA SER A 58 2.23 10.16 29.62
C SER A 58 0.98 10.81 30.22
N LEU A 59 0.63 12.04 29.81
CA LEU A 59 -0.57 12.72 30.28
C LEU A 59 -1.82 11.88 30.03
N LEU A 60 -1.94 11.30 28.84
CA LEU A 60 -3.09 10.48 28.46
C LEU A 60 -3.17 9.22 29.35
N LEU A 61 -2.06 8.50 29.54
CA LEU A 61 -2.01 7.30 30.39
C LEU A 61 -2.31 7.65 31.86
N ASP A 62 -1.75 8.75 32.38
CA ASP A 62 -1.96 9.21 33.75
C ASP A 62 -3.43 9.65 33.99
N ARG A 63 -4.18 9.95 32.91
CA ARG A 63 -5.62 10.25 32.91
C ARG A 63 -6.51 9.04 32.56
N GLY A 64 -5.95 7.83 32.43
CA GLY A 64 -6.68 6.59 32.20
C GLY A 64 -6.94 6.26 30.73
N ALA A 65 -6.10 6.73 29.81
CA ALA A 65 -6.15 6.25 28.42
C ALA A 65 -5.88 4.73 28.37
N ASP A 66 -6.68 4.03 27.56
CA ASP A 66 -6.55 2.60 27.36
C ASP A 66 -5.30 2.27 26.52
N LEU A 67 -4.36 1.60 27.14
CA LEU A 67 -3.10 1.18 26.55
C LEU A 67 -3.26 -0.01 25.57
N HIS A 68 -4.35 -0.75 25.70
CA HIS A 68 -4.67 -1.94 24.89
C HIS A 68 -5.72 -1.67 23.80
N CYS A 69 -6.13 -0.44 23.64
CA CYS A 69 -7.08 -0.07 22.60
C CYS A 69 -6.49 -0.33 21.22
N ARG A 70 -7.25 -0.99 20.35
CA ARG A 70 -6.78 -1.39 19.01
C ARG A 70 -7.19 -0.38 17.95
N TYR A 71 -6.24 0.01 17.13
CA TYR A 71 -6.45 0.87 15.97
C TYR A 71 -7.40 0.23 14.96
N GLY A 72 -8.40 0.97 14.50
CA GLY A 72 -9.33 0.49 13.47
C GLY A 72 -10.32 -0.59 13.94
N ALA A 73 -10.40 -0.92 15.24
CA ALA A 73 -11.35 -1.89 15.75
C ALA A 73 -12.79 -1.51 15.36
N GLY A 74 -13.49 -2.43 14.67
CA GLY A 74 -14.90 -2.24 14.29
C GLY A 74 -15.13 -1.48 12.98
N ARG A 75 -14.11 -1.10 12.23
CA ARG A 75 -14.23 -0.44 10.93
C ARG A 75 -13.44 -1.17 9.85
N LYS A 76 -14.02 -1.35 8.67
CA LYS A 76 -13.26 -1.75 7.47
C LYS A 76 -12.43 -0.55 7.01
N VAL A 77 -11.22 -0.41 7.53
CA VAL A 77 -10.28 0.61 7.09
C VAL A 77 -9.27 -0.05 6.15
N TYR A 78 -9.38 0.24 4.88
CA TYR A 78 -8.42 -0.23 3.86
C TYR A 78 -7.12 0.59 3.93
N THR A 79 -6.45 0.59 5.06
CA THR A 79 -5.14 1.22 5.20
C THR A 79 -4.10 0.18 5.54
N SER A 80 -3.08 0.09 4.74
CA SER A 80 -1.94 -0.79 4.97
C SER A 80 -1.03 -0.30 6.10
N TYR A 81 -1.32 0.90 6.71
CA TYR A 81 -0.42 1.44 7.73
C TYR A 81 -1.07 2.54 8.60
N PRO A 82 -1.00 2.48 9.92
CA PRO A 82 -0.58 1.31 10.70
C PRO A 82 -1.51 0.12 10.45
N PRO A 83 -1.03 -1.13 10.58
CA PRO A 83 -1.87 -2.30 10.39
C PRO A 83 -3.11 -2.23 11.28
N GLN A 84 -4.25 -2.71 10.78
CA GLN A 84 -5.48 -2.82 11.59
C GLN A 84 -5.19 -3.63 12.86
N HIS A 85 -5.91 -3.32 13.92
CA HIS A 85 -5.74 -3.95 15.23
C HIS A 85 -4.41 -3.67 15.94
N SER A 86 -3.61 -2.69 15.46
CA SER A 86 -2.39 -2.26 16.16
C SER A 86 -2.72 -1.60 17.49
N GLU A 87 -2.01 -2.00 18.54
CA GLU A 87 -1.98 -1.32 19.83
C GLU A 87 -0.95 -0.16 19.80
N PRO A 88 -0.96 0.77 20.76
CA PRO A 88 0.02 1.86 20.80
C PRO A 88 1.48 1.42 20.73
N VAL A 89 1.83 0.27 21.31
CA VAL A 89 3.20 -0.30 21.25
C VAL A 89 3.54 -0.75 19.83
N ASP A 90 2.60 -1.32 19.10
CA ASP A 90 2.81 -1.69 17.69
C ASP A 90 3.08 -0.47 16.83
N ILE A 91 2.34 0.62 17.09
CA ILE A 91 2.56 1.90 16.39
C ILE A 91 3.95 2.46 16.69
N ALA A 92 4.47 2.33 17.91
CA ALA A 92 5.82 2.75 18.24
C ALA A 92 6.88 1.95 17.46
N ILE A 93 6.64 0.66 17.23
CA ILE A 93 7.56 -0.25 16.54
C ILE A 93 7.40 -0.11 15.00
N TRP A 94 6.18 -0.22 14.48
CA TRP A 94 5.91 -0.28 13.04
C TRP A 94 5.35 1.02 12.45
N GLY A 95 4.88 1.97 13.27
CA GLY A 95 4.23 3.22 12.84
C GLY A 95 5.17 4.32 12.32
N GLY A 96 6.47 4.04 12.15
CA GLY A 96 7.49 5.04 11.80
C GLY A 96 7.45 5.61 10.38
N ALA A 97 6.62 5.09 9.49
CA ALA A 97 6.38 5.71 8.20
C ALA A 97 5.40 6.88 8.37
N ARG A 98 5.90 8.09 8.35
CA ARG A 98 5.07 9.28 8.22
C ARG A 98 4.47 9.30 6.82
N TRP A 99 3.41 8.54 6.63
CA TRP A 99 2.48 8.85 5.56
C TRP A 99 1.81 10.13 5.99
N VAL A 100 2.15 11.20 5.32
CA VAL A 100 1.42 12.45 5.41
C VAL A 100 -0.04 12.08 5.31
N HIS A 101 -0.83 12.44 6.34
CA HIS A 101 -2.26 12.29 6.34
C HIS A 101 -2.79 13.00 5.11
N ASP A 102 -3.12 12.21 4.12
CA ASP A 102 -3.93 12.68 3.04
C ASP A 102 -5.23 11.88 3.07
N PRO A 103 -6.33 12.52 3.47
CA PRO A 103 -7.58 11.82 3.70
C PRO A 103 -8.19 11.39 2.37
N ALA A 104 -8.75 10.21 2.35
CA ALA A 104 -9.72 9.68 1.37
C ALA A 104 -9.30 9.58 -0.12
N TRP A 105 -8.32 10.28 -0.64
CA TRP A 105 -7.96 10.35 -2.06
C TRP A 105 -6.84 9.39 -2.49
N LEU A 106 -6.26 8.67 -1.56
CA LEU A 106 -5.19 7.70 -1.84
C LEU A 106 -5.69 6.40 -2.49
N ASN A 107 -6.99 6.16 -2.59
CA ASN A 107 -7.49 4.90 -3.14
C ASN A 107 -7.21 4.69 -4.64
N GLY A 108 -7.03 5.76 -5.44
CA GLY A 108 -6.63 5.65 -6.84
C GLY A 108 -5.14 5.86 -7.11
N LEU A 109 -4.45 6.63 -6.25
CA LEU A 109 -3.03 6.97 -6.42
C LEU A 109 -2.08 6.25 -5.43
N ARG A 110 -2.62 5.49 -4.47
CA ARG A 110 -1.83 4.69 -3.52
C ARG A 110 -0.92 3.71 -4.25
N TRP A 111 -1.46 3.06 -5.24
CA TRP A 111 -0.76 2.13 -6.10
C TRP A 111 0.35 2.84 -6.89
N LEU A 112 0.08 4.01 -7.50
CA LEU A 112 1.06 4.78 -8.27
C LEU A 112 2.19 5.32 -7.41
N ARG A 113 1.85 5.90 -6.28
CA ARG A 113 2.84 6.43 -5.35
C ARG A 113 3.66 5.30 -4.73
N TRP A 114 3.05 4.14 -4.51
CA TRP A 114 3.71 2.95 -4.04
C TRP A 114 4.67 2.39 -5.10
N CYS A 115 4.25 2.29 -6.34
CA CYS A 115 5.08 1.91 -7.48
C CYS A 115 6.17 2.94 -7.81
N LEU A 116 5.88 4.25 -7.73
CA LEU A 116 6.87 5.32 -7.94
C LEU A 116 7.82 5.48 -6.74
N ILE A 117 7.36 5.28 -5.51
CA ILE A 117 8.18 5.41 -4.30
C ILE A 117 9.01 4.16 -4.04
N GLY A 118 8.63 3.00 -4.61
CA GLY A 118 9.47 1.79 -4.58
C GLY A 118 10.87 2.02 -5.15
N GLN A 119 11.03 2.97 -6.07
CA GLN A 119 12.35 3.37 -6.61
C GLN A 119 12.91 4.69 -6.03
N PHE A 120 12.08 5.55 -5.46
CA PHE A 120 12.59 6.73 -4.77
C PHE A 120 12.98 6.33 -3.36
N ARG A 121 14.31 6.29 -3.13
CA ARG A 121 14.94 6.22 -1.81
C ARG A 121 13.90 6.25 -0.71
N HIS A 122 13.44 5.07 -0.30
CA HIS A 122 12.93 4.97 1.04
C HIS A 122 14.02 5.59 1.90
N ARG A 123 13.82 6.80 2.37
CA ARG A 123 14.32 7.07 3.70
C ARG A 123 13.70 5.92 4.47
N GLY A 124 14.54 4.94 4.81
CA GLY A 124 14.11 3.70 5.44
C GLY A 124 13.12 4.02 6.55
N PRO A 125 12.27 3.11 6.96
CA PRO A 125 11.32 3.37 8.02
C PRO A 125 12.06 4.25 9.02
N ARG A 126 11.46 5.39 9.39
CA ARG A 126 12.08 6.22 10.42
C ARG A 126 12.43 5.23 11.52
N PRO A 127 13.64 5.23 12.05
CA PRO A 127 14.02 4.21 13.02
C PRO A 127 12.86 4.05 13.99
N ASN A 128 12.38 2.80 14.12
CA ASN A 128 11.38 2.42 15.09
C ASN A 128 11.67 3.21 16.36
N ASP A 129 10.67 3.78 16.98
CA ASP A 129 10.85 4.49 18.24
C ASP A 129 10.95 3.46 19.39
N THR A 130 12.08 2.73 19.39
CA THR A 130 12.34 1.69 20.39
C THR A 130 12.30 2.24 21.81
N ASN A 131 12.63 3.53 21.97
CA ASN A 131 12.55 4.20 23.28
C ASN A 131 11.08 4.42 23.68
N MET A 132 10.22 4.79 22.75
CA MET A 132 8.77 4.90 22.99
C MET A 132 8.17 3.51 23.27
N ALA A 133 8.53 2.51 22.48
CA ALA A 133 8.06 1.14 22.69
C ALA A 133 8.46 0.59 24.06
N ARG A 134 9.75 0.66 24.43
CA ARG A 134 10.23 0.23 25.74
C ARG A 134 9.58 1.00 26.90
N TRP A 135 9.33 2.29 26.71
CA TRP A 135 8.62 3.08 27.70
C TRP A 135 7.14 2.64 27.83
N LEU A 136 6.44 2.37 26.73
CA LEU A 136 5.07 1.84 26.79
C LEU A 136 5.04 0.46 27.47
N ILE A 137 6.00 -0.40 27.19
CA ILE A 137 6.16 -1.70 27.88
C ILE A 137 6.34 -1.49 29.39
N SER A 138 7.15 -0.52 29.81
CA SER A 138 7.32 -0.19 31.23
C SER A 138 6.04 0.36 31.88
N ARG A 139 5.06 0.78 31.08
CA ARG A 139 3.74 1.25 31.53
C ARG A 139 2.65 0.16 31.42
N GLY A 140 3.03 -1.08 31.08
CA GLY A 140 2.13 -2.23 31.02
C GLY A 140 1.66 -2.61 29.60
N ALA A 141 2.25 -2.04 28.53
CA ALA A 141 1.98 -2.54 27.19
C ALA A 141 2.47 -3.99 27.02
N PRO A 142 1.85 -4.78 26.13
CA PRO A 142 2.26 -6.16 25.88
C PRO A 142 3.76 -6.26 25.52
N TYR A 143 4.42 -7.30 26.06
CA TYR A 143 5.79 -7.66 25.72
C TYR A 143 5.87 -9.14 25.40
N ASP A 144 5.34 -9.50 24.25
CA ASP A 144 5.31 -10.87 23.74
C ASP A 144 6.50 -11.19 22.84
N LEU A 145 6.52 -12.42 22.32
CA LEU A 145 7.59 -12.93 21.48
C LEU A 145 7.85 -12.05 20.25
N THR A 146 6.79 -11.57 19.59
CA THR A 146 6.93 -10.74 18.37
C THR A 146 7.52 -9.37 18.67
N ILE A 147 7.10 -8.74 19.78
CA ILE A 147 7.67 -7.45 20.20
C ILE A 147 9.12 -7.63 20.65
N ALA A 148 9.43 -8.69 21.40
CA ALA A 148 10.80 -9.00 21.80
C ALA A 148 11.70 -9.21 20.58
N ALA A 149 11.22 -9.95 19.57
CA ALA A 149 11.94 -10.16 18.32
C ALA A 149 12.15 -8.85 17.55
N ALA A 150 11.13 -7.98 17.48
CA ALA A 150 11.22 -6.67 16.83
C ALA A 150 12.18 -5.69 17.56
N LEU A 151 12.32 -5.81 18.88
CA LEU A 151 13.19 -4.97 19.70
C LEU A 151 14.62 -5.53 19.86
N GLY A 152 14.90 -6.72 19.34
CA GLY A 152 16.21 -7.35 19.39
C GLY A 152 16.56 -7.95 20.75
N ASP A 153 15.57 -8.28 21.59
CA ASP A 153 15.78 -8.85 22.91
C ASP A 153 15.86 -10.38 22.87
N ILE A 154 17.03 -10.87 22.49
CA ILE A 154 17.28 -12.31 22.35
C ILE A 154 17.07 -13.07 23.68
N ALA A 155 17.40 -12.45 24.82
CA ALA A 155 17.25 -13.08 26.12
C ALA A 155 15.78 -13.35 26.44
N HIS A 156 14.91 -12.36 26.18
CA HIS A 156 13.47 -12.51 26.40
C HIS A 156 12.83 -13.48 25.38
N VAL A 157 13.26 -13.44 24.11
CA VAL A 157 12.85 -14.41 23.08
C VAL A 157 13.18 -15.83 23.53
N THR A 158 14.41 -16.08 23.99
CA THR A 158 14.85 -17.40 24.48
C THR A 158 14.03 -17.84 25.68
N GLN A 159 13.85 -16.95 26.66
CA GLN A 159 13.03 -17.24 27.86
C GLN A 159 11.60 -17.66 27.51
N ILE A 160 10.94 -16.94 26.60
CA ILE A 160 9.58 -17.28 26.17
C ILE A 160 9.55 -18.66 25.52
N LEU A 161 10.45 -18.95 24.58
CA LEU A 161 10.49 -20.21 23.85
C LEU A 161 10.93 -21.41 24.71
N ASP A 162 11.76 -21.19 25.73
CA ASP A 162 12.13 -22.24 26.67
C ASP A 162 10.97 -22.58 27.61
N THR A 163 10.08 -21.60 27.88
CA THR A 163 8.90 -21.81 28.74
C THR A 163 7.72 -22.38 27.95
N ASP A 164 7.51 -21.93 26.73
CA ASP A 164 6.38 -22.29 25.87
C ASP A 164 6.81 -22.28 24.39
N PRO A 165 7.36 -23.41 23.90
CA PRO A 165 7.86 -23.53 22.52
C PRO A 165 6.76 -23.33 21.44
N GLU A 166 5.50 -23.64 21.77
CA GLU A 166 4.37 -23.52 20.82
C GLU A 166 4.13 -22.08 20.37
N ARG A 167 4.61 -21.10 21.13
CA ARG A 167 4.45 -19.69 20.82
C ARG A 167 5.29 -19.22 19.64
N ILE A 168 6.15 -20.06 19.09
CA ILE A 168 7.07 -19.70 18.01
C ILE A 168 6.35 -19.13 16.76
N GLN A 169 5.10 -19.54 16.54
CA GLN A 169 4.27 -19.07 15.42
C GLN A 169 3.17 -18.09 15.85
N ASP A 170 3.17 -17.63 17.09
CA ASP A 170 2.16 -16.70 17.57
C ASP A 170 2.12 -15.43 16.70
N ALA A 171 0.93 -15.09 16.23
CA ALA A 171 0.70 -13.81 15.56
C ALA A 171 0.11 -12.80 16.52
N ARG A 172 0.59 -11.58 16.46
CA ARG A 172 -0.06 -10.47 17.17
C ARG A 172 -1.42 -10.11 16.57
N PRO A 173 -2.27 -9.34 17.29
CA PRO A 173 -3.51 -8.82 16.75
C PRO A 173 -3.36 -8.04 15.43
N ASN A 174 -2.21 -7.39 15.23
CA ASN A 174 -1.83 -6.71 13.98
C ASN A 174 -1.23 -7.67 12.95
N ARG A 175 -1.32 -8.98 13.22
CA ARG A 175 -0.93 -10.09 12.35
C ARG A 175 0.57 -10.26 12.10
N ARG A 176 1.44 -9.51 12.81
CA ARG A 176 2.89 -9.70 12.72
C ARG A 176 3.33 -10.96 13.47
N ARG A 177 4.33 -11.65 12.90
CA ARG A 177 4.94 -12.85 13.47
C ARG A 177 6.38 -12.62 13.92
N PRO A 178 6.89 -13.41 14.88
CA PRO A 178 8.23 -13.22 15.45
C PRO A 178 9.35 -13.27 14.40
N LEU A 179 9.31 -14.26 13.48
CA LEU A 179 10.34 -14.41 12.43
C LEU A 179 10.37 -13.19 11.49
N THR A 180 9.22 -12.80 10.98
CA THR A 180 9.13 -11.62 10.11
C THR A 180 9.61 -10.36 10.82
N ALA A 181 9.21 -10.17 12.08
CA ALA A 181 9.65 -9.03 12.88
C ALA A 181 11.17 -9.01 13.08
N ALA A 182 11.78 -10.13 13.43
CA ALA A 182 13.23 -10.23 13.58
C ALA A 182 13.96 -9.87 12.28
N VAL A 183 13.51 -10.42 11.14
CA VAL A 183 14.12 -10.17 9.82
C VAL A 183 13.88 -8.73 9.38
N GLU A 184 12.69 -8.18 9.52
CA GLU A 184 12.35 -6.81 9.15
C GLU A 184 13.25 -5.79 9.83
N PHE A 185 13.54 -5.98 11.13
CA PHE A 185 14.37 -5.08 11.91
C PHE A 185 15.86 -5.45 11.95
N GLY A 186 16.25 -6.58 11.36
CA GLY A 186 17.65 -6.99 11.18
C GLY A 186 18.27 -7.62 12.42
N HIS A 187 17.46 -8.26 13.21
CA HIS A 187 17.91 -9.04 14.37
C HIS A 187 18.22 -10.47 13.95
N ASP A 188 19.28 -10.61 13.11
CA ASP A 188 19.63 -11.86 12.43
C ASP A 188 19.89 -13.02 13.40
N ALA A 189 20.47 -12.75 14.57
CA ALA A 189 20.66 -13.77 15.60
C ALA A 189 19.33 -14.33 16.14
N ILE A 190 18.32 -13.47 16.29
CA ILE A 190 16.98 -13.90 16.69
C ILE A 190 16.29 -14.65 15.54
N ALA A 191 16.42 -14.17 14.31
CA ALA A 191 15.84 -14.86 13.17
C ALA A 191 16.42 -16.29 13.02
N ARG A 192 17.74 -16.48 13.18
CA ARG A 192 18.36 -17.81 13.21
C ARG A 192 17.83 -18.65 14.37
N LEU A 193 17.81 -18.10 15.58
CA LEU A 193 17.27 -18.82 16.74
C LEU A 193 15.83 -19.31 16.50
N LEU A 194 14.99 -18.46 15.90
CA LEU A 194 13.61 -18.82 15.56
C LEU A 194 13.56 -19.94 14.51
N LEU A 195 14.36 -19.85 13.44
CA LEU A 195 14.45 -20.90 12.43
C LEU A 195 14.95 -22.22 13.01
N ASP A 196 16.00 -22.18 13.83
CA ASP A 196 16.56 -23.36 14.52
C ASP A 196 15.56 -24.02 15.48
N ARG A 197 14.62 -23.22 16.03
CA ARG A 197 13.54 -23.70 16.90
C ARG A 197 12.30 -24.12 16.12
N GLY A 198 12.32 -24.10 14.78
CA GLY A 198 11.24 -24.57 13.90
C GLY A 198 10.24 -23.50 13.48
N ALA A 199 10.58 -22.23 13.52
CA ALA A 199 9.75 -21.21 12.88
C ALA A 199 9.65 -21.46 11.37
N ASP A 200 8.42 -21.54 10.85
CA ASP A 200 8.15 -21.78 9.45
C ASP A 200 8.11 -20.43 8.68
N PRO A 201 9.05 -20.19 7.75
CA PRO A 201 9.10 -18.95 6.99
C PRO A 201 7.99 -18.83 5.94
N THR A 202 7.22 -19.92 5.70
CA THR A 202 6.11 -19.92 4.72
C THR A 202 4.79 -19.43 5.32
N TRP A 203 4.71 -19.33 6.65
CA TRP A 203 3.49 -18.88 7.30
C TRP A 203 3.21 -17.40 7.00
N PRO A 204 1.98 -17.07 6.58
CA PRO A 204 1.60 -15.70 6.33
C PRO A 204 1.57 -14.90 7.63
N ASP A 205 1.86 -13.60 7.54
CA ASP A 205 1.68 -12.68 8.68
C ASP A 205 0.20 -12.49 9.03
N ALA A 206 -0.72 -12.85 8.12
CA ALA A 206 -2.16 -12.84 8.32
C ALA A 206 -2.85 -13.95 7.50
N ASP A 207 -4.06 -14.35 7.89
CA ASP A 207 -4.82 -15.41 7.21
C ASP A 207 -5.19 -15.05 5.76
N ASP A 208 -5.26 -13.76 5.45
CA ASP A 208 -5.54 -13.18 4.13
C ASP A 208 -4.34 -12.42 3.54
N SER A 209 -3.17 -12.48 4.17
CA SER A 209 -1.94 -11.85 3.69
C SER A 209 -1.07 -12.84 2.93
N ASP A 210 -0.27 -12.25 2.06
CA ASP A 210 0.66 -12.98 1.24
C ASP A 210 1.73 -13.69 2.08
N ARG A 211 2.10 -14.87 1.63
CA ARG A 211 3.15 -15.72 2.21
C ARG A 211 4.50 -15.14 1.82
N GLY A 212 5.51 -15.20 2.68
CA GLY A 212 6.88 -14.88 2.29
C GLY A 212 7.42 -13.54 2.79
N ALA A 213 6.76 -12.88 3.73
CA ALA A 213 7.20 -11.59 4.27
C ALA A 213 8.65 -11.60 4.80
N ALA A 214 9.09 -12.65 5.48
CA ALA A 214 10.46 -12.77 5.98
C ALA A 214 11.49 -12.73 4.82
N LEU A 215 11.30 -13.54 3.77
CA LEU A 215 12.19 -13.58 2.61
C LEU A 215 12.20 -12.25 1.84
N PHE A 216 11.02 -11.61 1.70
CA PHE A 216 10.89 -10.28 1.11
C PHE A 216 11.74 -9.23 1.86
N TYR A 217 11.64 -9.19 3.20
CA TYR A 217 12.41 -8.23 3.99
C TYR A 217 13.92 -8.51 3.95
N ALA A 218 14.35 -9.78 4.01
CA ALA A 218 15.74 -10.16 3.88
C ALA A 218 16.32 -9.72 2.53
N SER A 219 15.59 -9.97 1.42
CA SER A 219 15.97 -9.60 0.06
C SER A 219 16.07 -8.09 -0.11
N ARG A 220 15.08 -7.34 0.37
CA ARG A 220 15.04 -5.88 0.34
C ARG A 220 16.14 -5.24 1.18
N ARG A 221 16.54 -5.85 2.29
CA ARG A 221 17.64 -5.39 3.13
C ARG A 221 19.01 -5.67 2.50
N GLY A 222 19.10 -6.60 1.56
CA GLY A 222 20.34 -7.04 0.97
C GLY A 222 21.12 -8.02 1.86
N ASN A 223 20.42 -8.72 2.76
CA ASN A 223 21.03 -9.69 3.66
C ASN A 223 21.06 -11.08 2.99
N ARG A 224 22.10 -11.31 2.19
CA ARG A 224 22.27 -12.55 1.45
C ARG A 224 22.27 -13.80 2.34
N GLU A 225 22.97 -13.75 3.48
CA GLU A 225 23.05 -14.89 4.40
C GLU A 225 21.66 -15.28 4.94
N MET A 226 20.86 -14.27 5.33
CA MET A 226 19.48 -14.52 5.78
C MET A 226 18.59 -15.03 4.67
N VAL A 227 18.77 -14.56 3.43
CA VAL A 227 18.05 -15.09 2.24
C VAL A 227 18.38 -16.57 2.06
N GLU A 228 19.67 -16.95 2.11
CA GLU A 228 20.12 -18.35 2.00
C GLU A 228 19.48 -19.23 3.10
N GLN A 229 19.48 -18.75 4.35
CA GLN A 229 18.88 -19.48 5.46
C GLN A 229 17.38 -19.66 5.32
N LEU A 230 16.65 -18.60 4.95
CA LEU A 230 15.21 -18.68 4.74
C LEU A 230 14.83 -19.65 3.61
N LEU A 231 15.57 -19.61 2.50
CA LEU A 231 15.41 -20.57 1.39
C LEU A 231 15.70 -22.00 1.82
N ALA A 232 16.75 -22.23 2.61
CA ALA A 232 17.08 -23.54 3.16
C ALA A 232 15.98 -24.10 4.09
N HIS A 233 15.20 -23.23 4.74
CA HIS A 233 14.04 -23.59 5.56
C HIS A 233 12.72 -23.59 4.76
N GLY A 234 12.78 -23.55 3.43
CA GLY A 234 11.61 -23.73 2.57
C GLY A 234 10.82 -22.47 2.24
N ALA A 235 11.37 -21.27 2.48
CA ALA A 235 10.72 -20.03 2.05
C ALA A 235 10.50 -20.02 0.53
N ASP A 236 9.30 -19.65 0.09
CA ASP A 236 8.96 -19.56 -1.33
C ASP A 236 9.40 -18.22 -1.91
N PRO A 237 10.34 -18.20 -2.90
CA PRO A 237 10.79 -16.97 -3.52
C PRO A 237 9.72 -16.27 -4.37
N ASN A 238 8.63 -16.97 -4.72
CA ASN A 238 7.51 -16.43 -5.50
C ASN A 238 6.36 -15.92 -4.63
N ALA A 239 6.43 -16.11 -3.32
CA ALA A 239 5.40 -15.62 -2.43
C ALA A 239 5.31 -14.08 -2.50
N HIS A 240 4.14 -13.57 -2.85
CA HIS A 240 3.87 -12.14 -2.90
C HIS A 240 3.64 -11.56 -1.50
N VAL A 241 4.07 -10.33 -1.31
CA VAL A 241 3.80 -9.55 -0.10
C VAL A 241 2.98 -8.33 -0.52
N ASP A 242 1.66 -8.51 -0.54
CA ASP A 242 0.72 -7.50 -1.05
C ASP A 242 1.05 -7.11 -2.51
N SER A 243 0.57 -5.99 -2.99
CA SER A 243 0.95 -5.42 -4.30
C SER A 243 2.45 -5.05 -4.43
N ALA A 244 3.27 -5.43 -3.44
CA ALA A 244 4.69 -5.13 -3.35
C ALA A 244 5.60 -6.02 -4.19
N GLY A 245 5.04 -6.99 -4.88
CA GLY A 245 5.82 -8.00 -5.57
C GLY A 245 6.38 -9.08 -4.63
N ASN A 246 7.27 -9.89 -5.15
CA ASN A 246 7.92 -10.98 -4.41
C ASN A 246 9.37 -10.63 -4.00
N ALA A 247 10.05 -11.57 -3.37
CA ALA A 247 11.43 -11.40 -2.93
C ALA A 247 12.41 -11.11 -4.08
N VAL A 248 12.16 -11.65 -5.29
CA VAL A 248 12.99 -11.43 -6.50
C VAL A 248 12.91 -10.00 -6.98
N PHE A 249 11.68 -9.43 -6.97
CA PHE A 249 11.43 -8.04 -7.39
C PHE A 249 12.17 -7.04 -6.49
N VAL A 250 12.10 -7.25 -5.17
CA VAL A 250 12.70 -6.32 -4.19
C VAL A 250 14.16 -6.59 -3.88
N ALA A 251 14.76 -7.61 -4.49
CA ALA A 251 16.15 -7.98 -4.25
C ALA A 251 17.08 -6.79 -4.45
N ARG A 252 17.78 -6.42 -3.38
CA ARG A 252 18.61 -5.20 -3.35
C ARG A 252 19.84 -5.28 -4.23
N THR A 253 20.36 -6.50 -4.43
CA THR A 253 21.58 -6.74 -5.22
C THR A 253 21.34 -7.78 -6.29
N PRO A 254 22.10 -7.71 -7.42
CA PRO A 254 22.01 -8.71 -8.49
C PRO A 254 22.31 -10.14 -8.00
N GLU A 255 23.22 -10.31 -7.03
CA GLU A 255 23.62 -11.60 -6.49
C GLU A 255 22.45 -12.25 -5.73
N ILE A 256 21.69 -11.48 -4.94
CA ILE A 256 20.49 -11.97 -4.26
C ILE A 256 19.42 -12.33 -5.26
N ARG A 257 19.23 -11.50 -6.31
CA ARG A 257 18.27 -11.82 -7.36
C ARG A 257 18.64 -13.10 -8.10
N ALA A 258 19.92 -13.29 -8.42
CA ALA A 258 20.41 -14.51 -9.03
C ALA A 258 20.20 -15.74 -8.13
N LEU A 259 20.48 -15.61 -6.83
CA LEU A 259 20.24 -16.64 -5.84
C LEU A 259 18.76 -17.05 -5.77
N LEU A 260 17.86 -16.08 -5.69
CA LEU A 260 16.42 -16.33 -5.67
C LEU A 260 15.94 -16.99 -6.97
N LYS A 261 16.41 -16.52 -8.14
CA LYS A 261 16.12 -17.15 -9.44
C LYS A 261 16.64 -18.60 -9.50
N ALA A 262 17.81 -18.89 -8.95
CA ALA A 262 18.35 -20.25 -8.86
C ALA A 262 17.49 -21.19 -8.00
N HIS A 263 16.71 -20.64 -7.05
CA HIS A 263 15.73 -21.37 -6.24
C HIS A 263 14.30 -21.32 -6.81
N GLY A 264 14.16 -21.03 -8.12
CA GLY A 264 12.87 -21.04 -8.81
C GLY A 264 12.06 -19.75 -8.70
N GLY A 265 12.67 -18.68 -8.21
CA GLY A 265 12.05 -17.36 -8.15
C GLY A 265 11.83 -16.77 -9.54
N LYS A 266 10.66 -16.17 -9.76
CA LYS A 266 10.21 -15.61 -11.04
C LYS A 266 9.80 -14.17 -10.88
N LEU A 267 9.87 -13.42 -11.97
CA LEU A 267 9.27 -12.10 -12.14
C LEU A 267 8.24 -12.22 -13.25
N ASP A 268 7.11 -11.54 -13.11
CA ASP A 268 6.19 -11.41 -14.21
C ASP A 268 6.55 -10.21 -15.12
N PRO A 269 5.95 -10.10 -16.31
CA PRO A 269 6.19 -8.98 -17.23
C PRO A 269 5.90 -7.62 -16.61
N TYR A 270 4.93 -7.53 -15.70
CA TYR A 270 4.62 -6.30 -14.96
C TYR A 270 5.81 -5.85 -14.10
N ASP A 271 6.39 -6.76 -13.31
CA ASP A 271 7.56 -6.50 -12.47
C ASP A 271 8.79 -6.11 -13.30
N LEU A 272 9.00 -6.79 -14.43
CA LEU A 272 10.12 -6.52 -15.34
C LEU A 272 10.09 -5.12 -15.95
N VAL A 273 8.88 -4.58 -16.25
CA VAL A 273 8.72 -3.18 -16.68
C VAL A 273 9.23 -2.21 -15.62
N TRP A 274 8.94 -2.47 -14.35
CA TRP A 274 9.40 -1.65 -13.23
C TRP A 274 10.92 -1.72 -13.03
N LEU A 275 11.53 -2.85 -13.35
CA LEU A 275 12.97 -3.07 -13.27
C LEU A 275 13.73 -2.57 -14.52
N ASN A 276 13.02 -2.05 -15.54
CA ASN A 276 13.55 -1.65 -16.85
C ASN A 276 14.20 -2.80 -17.63
N GLU A 277 13.72 -4.01 -17.44
CA GLU A 277 14.17 -5.22 -18.17
C GLU A 277 13.29 -5.47 -19.41
N ASP A 278 13.18 -4.46 -20.29
CA ASP A 278 12.22 -4.41 -21.41
C ASP A 278 12.35 -5.56 -22.41
N ASP A 279 13.57 -6.03 -22.66
CA ASP A 279 13.81 -7.17 -23.56
C ASP A 279 13.30 -8.48 -22.94
N GLU A 280 13.48 -8.64 -21.62
CA GLU A 280 12.97 -9.80 -20.90
C GLU A 280 11.45 -9.84 -20.85
N VAL A 281 10.79 -8.66 -20.75
CA VAL A 281 9.32 -8.54 -20.89
C VAL A 281 8.85 -9.19 -22.19
N LEU A 282 9.48 -8.86 -23.30
CA LEU A 282 9.10 -9.38 -24.63
C LEU A 282 9.44 -10.86 -24.78
N ASN A 283 10.59 -11.30 -24.26
CA ASN A 283 10.99 -12.71 -24.28
C ASN A 283 9.99 -13.58 -23.51
N GLN A 284 9.59 -13.16 -22.32
CA GLN A 284 8.60 -13.90 -21.53
C GLN A 284 7.23 -13.94 -22.20
N ILE A 285 6.74 -12.82 -22.74
CA ILE A 285 5.46 -12.76 -23.44
C ILE A 285 5.51 -13.59 -24.73
N ALA A 286 6.63 -13.63 -25.43
CA ALA A 286 6.78 -14.48 -26.62
C ALA A 286 6.76 -15.97 -26.26
N ALA A 287 7.35 -16.36 -25.13
CA ALA A 287 7.37 -17.74 -24.65
C ALA A 287 6.02 -18.18 -24.06
N ASP A 288 5.34 -17.27 -23.34
CA ASP A 288 4.05 -17.49 -22.70
C ASP A 288 3.16 -16.24 -22.87
N PRO A 289 2.39 -16.12 -23.98
CA PRO A 289 1.55 -14.96 -24.24
C PRO A 289 0.55 -14.60 -23.13
N PRO A 290 -0.07 -15.54 -22.41
CA PRO A 290 -0.90 -15.24 -21.26
C PRO A 290 -0.19 -14.47 -20.14
N SER A 291 1.13 -14.59 -20.02
CA SER A 291 1.92 -13.86 -19.00
C SER A 291 1.82 -12.35 -19.13
N ALA A 292 1.49 -11.82 -20.32
CA ALA A 292 1.24 -10.39 -20.53
C ALA A 292 0.14 -9.84 -19.64
N TYR A 293 -0.73 -10.70 -19.12
CA TYR A 293 -1.87 -10.35 -18.27
C TYR A 293 -1.66 -10.72 -16.80
N ALA A 294 -0.50 -11.24 -16.46
CA ALA A 294 -0.14 -11.57 -15.09
C ALA A 294 0.16 -10.30 -14.25
N GLY A 295 0.13 -10.46 -12.92
CA GLY A 295 0.40 -9.36 -11.99
C GLY A 295 -0.77 -8.38 -11.84
N CYS A 296 -0.45 -7.14 -11.48
CA CYS A 296 -1.43 -6.10 -11.14
C CYS A 296 -2.13 -5.49 -12.38
N GLY A 297 -2.90 -6.29 -13.11
CA GLY A 297 -3.65 -5.84 -14.30
C GLY A 297 -2.87 -5.97 -15.61
N GLY A 298 -1.80 -6.77 -15.62
CA GLY A 298 -0.99 -7.04 -16.79
C GLY A 298 0.09 -6.01 -17.08
N VAL A 299 0.77 -6.16 -18.21
CA VAL A 299 1.95 -5.36 -18.57
C VAL A 299 1.64 -3.89 -18.86
N TYR A 300 0.48 -3.57 -19.45
CA TYR A 300 0.15 -2.23 -19.90
C TYR A 300 0.07 -1.17 -18.80
N PRO A 301 -0.51 -1.45 -17.61
CA PRO A 301 -0.46 -0.54 -16.49
C PRO A 301 0.94 -0.01 -16.18
N ALA A 302 1.89 -0.92 -16.09
CA ALA A 302 3.28 -0.55 -15.80
C ALA A 302 3.91 0.23 -16.96
N VAL A 303 3.68 -0.21 -18.21
CA VAL A 303 4.20 0.42 -19.42
C VAL A 303 3.74 1.87 -19.54
N VAL A 304 2.43 2.12 -19.37
CA VAL A 304 1.87 3.47 -19.46
C VAL A 304 2.33 4.34 -18.29
N THR A 305 2.20 3.84 -17.06
CA THR A 305 2.65 4.58 -15.86
C THR A 305 4.11 4.99 -15.93
N ARG A 306 4.95 4.14 -16.51
CA ARG A 306 6.38 4.41 -16.68
C ARG A 306 6.68 5.27 -17.93
N GLY A 307 5.69 5.59 -18.73
CA GLY A 307 5.87 6.35 -19.97
C GLY A 307 6.76 5.65 -21.01
N LYS A 308 6.78 4.30 -21.02
CA LYS A 308 7.66 3.49 -21.87
C LYS A 308 7.12 3.34 -23.29
N ARG A 309 7.23 4.40 -24.09
CA ARG A 309 6.70 4.47 -25.45
C ARG A 309 7.26 3.42 -26.39
N ASP A 310 8.58 3.18 -26.33
CA ASP A 310 9.23 2.19 -27.19
C ASP A 310 8.79 0.77 -26.84
N LEU A 311 8.66 0.46 -25.54
CA LEU A 311 8.14 -0.84 -25.11
C LEU A 311 6.69 -1.01 -25.51
N LEU A 312 5.84 0.04 -25.37
CA LEU A 312 4.46 0.02 -25.85
C LEU A 312 4.40 -0.36 -27.32
N LYS A 313 5.17 0.34 -28.16
CA LYS A 313 5.20 0.07 -29.60
C LYS A 313 5.60 -1.40 -29.87
N ARG A 314 6.65 -1.90 -29.24
CA ARG A 314 7.12 -3.28 -29.39
C ARG A 314 6.08 -4.33 -28.98
N LEU A 315 5.34 -4.08 -27.88
CA LEU A 315 4.24 -4.93 -27.44
C LEU A 315 3.08 -4.96 -28.45
N LEU A 316 2.71 -3.78 -28.98
CA LEU A 316 1.68 -3.67 -30.00
C LEU A 316 2.11 -4.32 -31.32
N ASP A 317 3.39 -4.21 -31.70
CA ASP A 317 3.97 -4.89 -32.88
C ASP A 317 3.98 -6.42 -32.70
N ALA A 318 4.16 -6.89 -31.46
CA ALA A 318 4.04 -8.30 -31.09
C ALA A 318 2.59 -8.81 -30.98
N GLY A 319 1.60 -7.94 -31.22
CA GLY A 319 0.18 -8.31 -31.20
C GLY A 319 -0.43 -8.44 -29.80
N VAL A 320 0.26 -8.03 -28.74
CA VAL A 320 -0.30 -8.00 -27.38
C VAL A 320 -1.45 -7.02 -27.32
N LYS A 321 -2.59 -7.44 -26.77
CA LYS A 321 -3.80 -6.61 -26.65
C LYS A 321 -4.01 -6.14 -25.22
N VAL A 322 -4.69 -5.01 -25.05
CA VAL A 322 -5.18 -4.57 -23.75
C VAL A 322 -6.23 -5.57 -23.28
N PRO A 323 -6.16 -6.07 -22.02
CA PRO A 323 -7.15 -7.00 -21.51
C PRO A 323 -8.54 -6.33 -21.49
N PRO A 324 -9.62 -7.09 -21.70
CA PRO A 324 -10.99 -6.53 -21.75
C PRO A 324 -11.44 -5.92 -20.40
N THR A 325 -10.80 -6.30 -19.31
CA THR A 325 -11.06 -5.76 -17.96
C THR A 325 -9.74 -5.42 -17.27
N PRO A 326 -9.07 -4.31 -17.61
CA PRO A 326 -7.86 -3.91 -16.89
C PRO A 326 -8.21 -3.40 -15.49
N ASN A 327 -7.74 -4.07 -14.45
CA ASN A 327 -7.90 -3.62 -13.08
C ASN A 327 -7.13 -2.30 -12.84
N GLY A 328 -7.86 -1.23 -12.52
CA GLY A 328 -7.29 -0.01 -11.91
C GLY A 328 -6.51 0.96 -12.81
N CYS A 329 -6.37 0.71 -14.10
CA CYS A 329 -5.43 1.39 -15.01
C CYS A 329 -5.87 2.69 -15.64
N ARG A 330 -7.07 3.16 -15.38
CA ARG A 330 -7.71 4.18 -16.21
C ARG A 330 -7.07 5.54 -16.24
N THR A 331 -6.72 6.03 -15.07
CA THR A 331 -6.23 7.41 -14.94
C THR A 331 -4.87 7.58 -15.59
N TYR A 332 -4.05 6.54 -15.67
CA TYR A 332 -2.72 6.61 -16.30
C TYR A 332 -2.78 6.69 -17.80
N LEU A 333 -3.76 6.01 -18.41
CA LEU A 333 -3.98 6.09 -19.84
C LEU A 333 -4.23 7.53 -20.29
N LEU A 334 -4.80 8.34 -19.38
CA LEU A 334 -5.15 9.74 -19.66
C LEU A 334 -4.00 10.73 -19.40
N GLU A 335 -2.93 10.32 -18.72
CA GLU A 335 -1.73 11.15 -18.50
C GLU A 335 -0.83 11.21 -19.73
N HIS A 336 -0.87 10.18 -20.57
CA HIS A 336 -0.06 10.03 -21.78
C HIS A 336 -0.95 9.90 -23.02
N HIS A 337 -1.47 11.03 -23.52
CA HIS A 337 -2.41 11.04 -24.64
C HIS A 337 -1.91 10.34 -25.92
N ASP A 338 -0.61 10.44 -26.21
CA ASP A 338 0.06 9.75 -27.32
C ASP A 338 0.04 8.22 -27.17
N MET A 339 0.09 7.72 -25.96
CA MET A 339 -0.05 6.28 -25.68
C MET A 339 -1.51 5.84 -25.72
N LEU A 340 -2.45 6.69 -25.31
CA LEU A 340 -3.89 6.43 -25.40
C LEU A 340 -4.31 6.21 -26.87
N GLU A 341 -3.84 7.07 -27.78
CA GLU A 341 -4.11 6.95 -29.22
C GLU A 341 -3.69 5.57 -29.75
N GLN A 342 -2.45 5.17 -29.48
CA GLN A 342 -1.93 3.87 -29.92
C GLN A 342 -2.73 2.68 -29.34
N LEU A 343 -3.15 2.79 -28.08
CA LEU A 343 -3.95 1.72 -27.44
C LEU A 343 -5.35 1.61 -28.00
N LEU A 344 -5.98 2.74 -28.36
CA LEU A 344 -7.28 2.75 -29.04
C LEU A 344 -7.18 2.17 -30.45
N GLU A 345 -6.19 2.60 -31.24
CA GLU A 345 -6.04 2.19 -32.63
C GLU A 345 -5.56 0.73 -32.78
N ARG A 346 -4.58 0.31 -32.00
CA ARG A 346 -3.85 -0.93 -32.19
C ARG A 346 -3.98 -1.91 -31.04
N GLY A 347 -4.14 -1.40 -29.81
CA GLY A 347 -4.12 -2.19 -28.58
C GLY A 347 -5.43 -2.88 -28.25
N GLY A 348 -6.53 -2.52 -28.93
CA GLY A 348 -7.86 -3.09 -28.66
C GLY A 348 -8.47 -2.54 -27.37
N LEU A 349 -8.04 -1.38 -26.90
CA LEU A 349 -8.70 -0.66 -25.81
C LEU A 349 -10.09 -0.24 -26.27
N HIS A 350 -11.13 -0.73 -25.57
CA HIS A 350 -12.49 -0.31 -25.90
C HIS A 350 -12.72 1.12 -25.39
N PRO A 351 -13.20 2.06 -26.22
CA PRO A 351 -13.36 3.46 -25.81
C PRO A 351 -14.38 3.65 -24.69
N ASP A 352 -15.40 2.78 -24.60
CA ASP A 352 -16.39 2.76 -23.50
C ASP A 352 -16.05 1.82 -22.37
N TYR A 353 -14.79 1.55 -22.19
CA TYR A 353 -14.34 0.75 -21.08
C TYR A 353 -14.79 1.34 -19.71
N THR A 354 -15.43 0.52 -18.86
CA THR A 354 -16.00 0.96 -17.58
C THR A 354 -15.25 0.36 -16.39
N ASP A 355 -15.29 1.10 -15.26
CA ASP A 355 -14.90 0.57 -13.96
C ASP A 355 -16.00 -0.21 -13.25
N GLU A 356 -15.67 -0.66 -12.03
CA GLU A 356 -16.63 -1.27 -11.13
C GLU A 356 -17.84 -0.38 -10.79
N ASN A 357 -17.69 0.94 -10.97
CA ASN A 357 -18.76 1.92 -10.78
C ASN A 357 -19.46 2.30 -12.10
N GLY A 358 -19.21 1.58 -13.19
CA GLY A 358 -19.77 1.90 -14.50
C GLY A 358 -19.25 3.20 -15.13
N ALA A 359 -18.24 3.83 -14.52
CA ALA A 359 -17.66 5.07 -15.05
C ALA A 359 -16.69 4.76 -16.19
N THR A 360 -16.83 5.43 -17.34
CA THR A 360 -15.93 5.32 -18.50
C THR A 360 -14.71 6.22 -18.38
N LEU A 361 -13.75 6.09 -19.30
CA LEU A 361 -12.61 7.01 -19.41
C LEU A 361 -13.11 8.46 -19.63
N LEU A 362 -14.21 8.66 -20.34
CA LEU A 362 -14.80 9.99 -20.53
C LEU A 362 -15.33 10.59 -19.22
N HIS A 363 -15.91 9.79 -18.32
CA HIS A 363 -16.27 10.23 -16.97
C HIS A 363 -15.03 10.68 -16.18
N ALA A 364 -13.93 9.92 -16.27
CA ALA A 364 -12.68 10.26 -15.58
C ALA A 364 -12.11 11.60 -16.07
N LEU A 365 -12.11 11.87 -17.38
CA LEU A 365 -11.68 13.17 -17.94
C LEU A 365 -12.55 14.34 -17.45
N CYS A 366 -13.82 14.06 -17.13
CA CYS A 366 -14.79 15.05 -16.64
C CYS A 366 -14.76 15.24 -15.12
N SER A 367 -13.86 14.56 -14.40
CA SER A 367 -13.75 14.67 -12.95
C SER A 367 -12.47 15.41 -12.52
N ARG A 368 -12.50 15.97 -11.32
CA ARG A 368 -11.29 16.36 -10.61
C ARG A 368 -10.83 15.21 -9.71
N ASP A 369 -9.50 15.06 -9.58
CA ASP A 369 -8.99 14.19 -8.54
C ASP A 369 -9.29 14.80 -7.15
N HIS A 370 -9.01 14.03 -6.11
CA HIS A 370 -9.26 14.47 -4.74
C HIS A 370 -8.42 15.68 -4.30
N HIS A 371 -7.46 16.14 -5.12
CA HIS A 371 -6.70 17.38 -4.93
C HIS A 371 -7.25 18.54 -5.75
N GLY A 372 -8.34 18.33 -6.46
CA GLY A 372 -8.90 19.30 -7.38
C GLY A 372 -8.10 19.45 -8.68
N ARG A 373 -7.13 18.55 -8.97
CA ARG A 373 -6.37 18.54 -10.22
C ARG A 373 -7.19 17.90 -11.33
N THR A 374 -6.83 18.24 -12.55
CA THR A 374 -7.44 17.69 -13.78
C THR A 374 -6.34 17.14 -14.66
N PHE A 375 -6.70 16.25 -15.57
CA PHE A 375 -5.77 15.76 -16.58
C PHE A 375 -5.33 16.87 -17.51
N SER A 376 -4.06 16.90 -17.86
CA SER A 376 -3.55 17.65 -19.00
C SER A 376 -4.16 17.05 -20.27
N HIS A 377 -4.39 17.87 -21.29
CA HIS A 377 -4.89 17.39 -22.59
C HIS A 377 -6.24 16.65 -22.52
N ARG A 378 -7.10 16.97 -21.52
CA ARG A 378 -8.39 16.25 -21.34
C ARG A 378 -9.33 16.36 -22.52
N THR A 379 -9.38 17.52 -23.21
CA THR A 379 -10.23 17.71 -24.39
C THR A 379 -9.70 16.95 -25.61
N GLU A 380 -8.38 16.84 -25.75
CA GLU A 380 -7.74 16.02 -26.79
C GLU A 380 -8.02 14.52 -26.53
N CYS A 381 -7.82 14.06 -25.28
CA CYS A 381 -8.14 12.67 -24.91
C CYS A 381 -9.63 12.36 -25.12
N ALA A 382 -10.53 13.29 -24.76
CA ALA A 382 -11.97 13.13 -24.99
C ALA A 382 -12.30 13.07 -26.50
N ALA A 383 -11.63 13.88 -27.32
CA ALA A 383 -11.78 13.84 -28.78
C ALA A 383 -11.32 12.49 -29.35
N MET A 384 -10.20 11.93 -28.88
CA MET A 384 -9.69 10.60 -29.27
C MET A 384 -10.69 9.49 -28.90
N LEU A 385 -11.21 9.51 -27.67
CA LEU A 385 -12.19 8.52 -27.21
C LEU A 385 -13.47 8.57 -28.06
N LEU A 386 -14.02 9.77 -28.29
CA LEU A 386 -15.23 9.95 -29.13
C LEU A 386 -14.96 9.59 -30.58
N GLY A 387 -13.77 9.93 -31.10
CA GLY A 387 -13.35 9.53 -32.45
C GLY A 387 -13.20 8.01 -32.60
N ALA A 388 -12.85 7.32 -31.54
CA ALA A 388 -12.81 5.85 -31.49
C ALA A 388 -14.17 5.19 -31.21
N GLY A 389 -15.26 5.99 -31.11
CA GLY A 389 -16.61 5.50 -30.96
C GLY A 389 -17.15 5.45 -29.53
N ALA A 390 -16.49 6.14 -28.55
CA ALA A 390 -17.05 6.26 -27.20
C ALA A 390 -18.44 6.88 -27.20
N ALA A 391 -19.30 6.38 -26.33
CA ALA A 391 -20.61 6.99 -26.10
C ALA A 391 -20.41 8.38 -25.43
N LEU A 392 -21.18 9.37 -25.93
CA LEU A 392 -21.07 10.75 -25.44
C LEU A 392 -21.67 10.95 -24.05
N SER A 393 -22.76 10.24 -23.74
CA SER A 393 -23.54 10.42 -22.52
C SER A 393 -23.82 9.10 -21.79
N PRO A 394 -22.79 8.24 -21.55
CA PRO A 394 -22.98 7.04 -20.76
C PRO A 394 -23.33 7.43 -19.31
N ARG A 395 -23.95 6.50 -18.56
CA ARG A 395 -24.30 6.72 -17.16
C ARG A 395 -23.51 5.78 -16.25
N ASP A 396 -22.92 6.34 -15.19
CA ASP A 396 -22.33 5.55 -14.12
C ASP A 396 -23.42 4.92 -13.23
N ILE A 397 -23.02 4.15 -12.20
CA ILE A 397 -23.96 3.50 -11.26
C ILE A 397 -24.84 4.50 -10.48
N ASN A 398 -24.41 5.77 -10.38
CA ASN A 398 -25.17 6.85 -9.75
C ASN A 398 -26.07 7.59 -10.76
N GLY A 399 -26.10 7.13 -12.00
CA GLY A 399 -26.85 7.75 -13.09
C GLY A 399 -26.23 9.04 -13.63
N LEU A 400 -25.01 9.40 -13.24
CA LEU A 400 -24.32 10.60 -13.71
C LEU A 400 -23.73 10.39 -15.10
N THR A 401 -23.90 11.41 -15.96
CA THR A 401 -23.23 11.49 -17.27
C THR A 401 -21.89 12.23 -17.15
N PRO A 402 -20.96 12.09 -18.14
CA PRO A 402 -19.75 12.90 -18.20
C PRO A 402 -20.01 14.40 -18.09
N LEU A 403 -21.05 14.91 -18.77
CA LEU A 403 -21.45 16.32 -18.70
C LEU A 403 -21.91 16.72 -17.30
N ALA A 404 -22.70 15.89 -16.63
CA ALA A 404 -23.14 16.13 -15.25
C ALA A 404 -21.95 16.22 -14.29
N ILE A 405 -20.96 15.33 -14.44
CA ILE A 405 -19.72 15.35 -13.65
C ILE A 405 -18.89 16.61 -13.94
N ALA A 406 -18.68 16.95 -15.24
CA ALA A 406 -17.94 18.15 -15.61
C ALA A 406 -18.59 19.43 -15.06
N THR A 407 -19.91 19.48 -15.03
CA THR A 407 -20.69 20.60 -14.47
C THR A 407 -20.52 20.66 -12.96
N ARG A 408 -20.67 19.53 -12.27
CA ARG A 408 -20.49 19.42 -10.80
C ARG A 408 -19.09 19.84 -10.38
N ASP A 409 -18.08 19.40 -11.11
CA ASP A 409 -16.66 19.61 -10.78
C ASP A 409 -16.11 20.94 -11.32
N ASN A 410 -17.00 21.79 -11.90
CA ASN A 410 -16.67 23.11 -12.44
C ASN A 410 -15.51 23.07 -13.46
N LEU A 411 -15.73 22.33 -14.55
CA LEU A 411 -14.79 22.16 -15.67
C LEU A 411 -15.36 22.78 -16.95
N PRO A 412 -15.30 24.11 -17.10
CA PRO A 412 -16.02 24.82 -18.18
C PRO A 412 -15.60 24.39 -19.58
N ASP A 413 -14.32 24.11 -19.81
CA ASP A 413 -13.79 23.61 -21.08
C ASP A 413 -14.38 22.24 -21.49
N MET A 414 -14.55 21.32 -20.52
CA MET A 414 -15.18 20.04 -20.77
C MET A 414 -16.70 20.18 -20.97
N VAL A 415 -17.35 21.07 -20.23
CA VAL A 415 -18.78 21.37 -20.40
C VAL A 415 -19.04 21.92 -21.82
N GLU A 416 -18.23 22.89 -22.25
CA GLU A 416 -18.33 23.47 -23.62
C GLU A 416 -18.04 22.40 -24.67
N PHE A 417 -16.96 21.62 -24.48
CA PHE A 417 -16.57 20.56 -25.41
C PHE A 417 -17.65 19.50 -25.62
N LEU A 418 -18.31 19.05 -24.53
CA LEU A 418 -19.34 18.02 -24.58
C LEU A 418 -20.65 18.55 -25.15
N ARG A 419 -21.08 19.77 -24.76
CA ARG A 419 -22.27 20.42 -25.30
C ARG A 419 -22.17 20.71 -26.80
N ALA A 420 -21.00 21.15 -27.25
CA ALA A 420 -20.75 21.37 -28.67
C ALA A 420 -20.92 20.09 -29.52
N ARG A 421 -20.92 18.91 -28.88
CA ARG A 421 -21.11 17.60 -29.49
C ARG A 421 -22.48 16.98 -29.23
N GLY A 422 -23.38 17.72 -28.58
CA GLY A 422 -24.76 17.30 -28.36
C GLY A 422 -24.97 16.50 -27.08
N ALA A 423 -24.09 16.60 -26.07
CA ALA A 423 -24.34 16.01 -24.75
C ALA A 423 -25.44 16.80 -24.02
N ASP A 424 -26.37 16.06 -23.37
CA ASP A 424 -27.51 16.57 -22.60
C ASP A 424 -27.27 16.45 -21.06
#